data_f1542955993baafa771210a72f4a78ae
#
_entry.id   f1542955993baafa771210a72f4a78ae
#
_cell.length_a   1.000
_cell.length_b   1.000
_cell.length_c   1.000
_cell.angle_alpha   90.00
_cell.angle_beta   90.00
_cell.angle_gamma   90.00
#
_symmetry.space_group_name_H-M   'P 1'
#
loop_
_entity.id
_entity.type
_entity.pdbx_description
1 polymer ?
#
loop_
_entity_poly.entity_id
_entity_poly.type
_entity_poly.pdbx_seq_one_letter_code
_entity_poly.pdbx_strand_id
1 'polypeptide(L)'
;NMEIISMFAIVCMLLILGVACLILVNINSATETIKGEYDSIELFLLDDTTQEQADEIIADAKTQPGVSDAFYKSKEDAMAEFKDRWGDNGYLLDSLKDNPLPNSVVIKINDLEKADALAAHAESYSGVEDIKYYKSTVDKLLKLTRLIQIGAIIIMAFLLIVCIIVV
;
A
#
# COMPACT_ATOMS: atom_id res chain seq x y z
N ASN A 1 47.04 24.09 3.93
CA ASN A 1 45.71 24.04 4.56
C ASN A 1 44.57 23.93 3.54
N MET A 2 44.74 24.38 2.28
CA MET A 2 43.69 24.27 1.24
C MET A 2 43.43 22.83 0.82
N GLU A 3 44.44 21.99 0.74
CA GLU A 3 44.29 20.55 0.40
C GLU A 3 43.49 19.77 1.42
N ILE A 4 43.62 20.07 2.71
CA ILE A 4 42.89 19.44 3.79
C ILE A 4 41.39 19.82 3.72
N ILE A 5 41.12 21.11 3.39
CA ILE A 5 39.73 21.58 3.25
C ILE A 5 39.06 20.94 2.05
N SER A 6 39.77 20.83 0.92
CA SER A 6 39.23 20.15 -0.28
C SER A 6 38.96 18.66 -0.03
N MET A 7 39.91 17.97 0.65
CA MET A 7 39.73 16.56 1.00
C MET A 7 38.52 16.36 1.95
N PHE A 8 38.35 17.21 2.94
CA PHE A 8 37.21 17.17 3.84
C PHE A 8 35.88 17.43 3.10
N ALA A 9 35.86 18.39 2.19
CA ALA A 9 34.69 18.69 1.36
C ALA A 9 34.28 17.48 0.49
N ILE A 10 35.23 16.79 -0.13
CA ILE A 10 34.99 15.58 -0.94
C ILE A 10 34.43 14.47 -0.07
N VAL A 11 34.98 14.23 1.13
CA VAL A 11 34.48 13.20 2.06
C VAL A 11 33.06 13.51 2.49
N CYS A 12 32.75 14.75 2.87
CA CYS A 12 31.37 15.13 3.23
C CYS A 12 30.39 14.92 2.08
N MET A 13 30.80 15.26 0.86
CA MET A 13 30.01 15.09 -0.34
C MET A 13 29.71 13.60 -0.63
N LEU A 14 30.70 12.72 -0.50
CA LEU A 14 30.52 11.28 -0.68
C LEU A 14 29.60 10.69 0.40
N LEU A 15 29.68 11.17 1.64
CA LEU A 15 28.79 10.79 2.71
C LEU A 15 27.33 11.17 2.40
N ILE A 16 27.10 12.42 1.97
CA ILE A 16 25.76 12.88 1.60
C ILE A 16 25.20 12.07 0.42
N LEU A 17 26.04 11.81 -0.59
CA LEU A 17 25.65 10.96 -1.73
C LEU A 17 25.29 9.53 -1.28
N GLY A 18 26.08 8.94 -0.40
CA GLY A 18 25.82 7.62 0.18
C GLY A 18 24.49 7.58 0.94
N VAL A 19 24.23 8.57 1.78
CA VAL A 19 22.97 8.70 2.50
C VAL A 19 21.79 8.87 1.54
N ALA A 20 21.90 9.69 0.50
CA ALA A 20 20.86 9.88 -0.51
C ALA A 20 20.55 8.57 -1.25
N CYS A 21 21.57 7.78 -1.62
CA CYS A 21 21.37 6.45 -2.22
C CYS A 21 20.66 5.48 -1.26
N LEU A 22 21.04 5.45 0.02
CA LEU A 22 20.40 4.63 1.03
C LEU A 22 18.92 4.99 1.20
N ILE A 23 18.59 6.27 1.21
CA ILE A 23 17.20 6.75 1.29
C ILE A 23 16.40 6.26 0.08
N LEU A 24 16.93 6.38 -1.14
CA LEU A 24 16.25 5.94 -2.36
C LEU A 24 15.96 4.44 -2.36
N VAL A 25 16.92 3.61 -1.93
CA VAL A 25 16.73 2.16 -1.84
C VAL A 25 15.68 1.82 -0.78
N ASN A 26 15.74 2.45 0.38
CA ASN A 26 14.78 2.20 1.47
C ASN A 26 13.36 2.66 1.11
N ILE A 27 13.22 3.79 0.41
CA ILE A 27 11.90 4.25 -0.06
C ILE A 27 11.28 3.27 -1.05
N ASN A 28 12.05 2.70 -1.96
CA ASN A 28 11.53 1.68 -2.87
C ASN A 28 11.02 0.46 -2.11
N SER A 29 11.78 -0.05 -1.14
CA SER A 29 11.36 -1.18 -0.32
C SER A 29 10.11 -0.85 0.53
N ALA A 30 10.04 0.33 1.13
CA ALA A 30 8.87 0.79 1.87
C ALA A 30 7.63 0.92 0.98
N THR A 31 7.80 1.41 -0.25
CA THR A 31 6.72 1.55 -1.23
C THR A 31 6.15 0.19 -1.65
N GLU A 32 7.01 -0.81 -1.89
CA GLU A 32 6.56 -2.18 -2.21
C GLU A 32 5.82 -2.82 -1.02
N THR A 33 6.28 -2.61 0.22
CA THR A 33 5.59 -3.10 1.42
C THR A 33 4.23 -2.43 1.59
N ILE A 34 4.15 -1.12 1.41
CA ILE A 34 2.88 -0.37 1.50
C ILE A 34 1.91 -0.81 0.40
N LYS A 35 2.38 -0.98 -0.83
CA LYS A 35 1.53 -1.52 -1.92
C LYS A 35 0.96 -2.88 -1.54
N GLY A 36 1.76 -3.77 -0.96
CA GLY A 36 1.33 -5.10 -0.55
C GLY A 36 0.28 -5.12 0.56
N GLU A 37 0.21 -4.08 1.40
CA GLU A 37 -0.83 -3.96 2.45
C GLU A 37 -2.12 -3.29 1.97
N TYR A 38 -2.04 -2.43 0.94
CA TYR A 38 -3.16 -1.61 0.46
C TYR A 38 -3.57 -1.92 -0.98
N ASP A 39 -3.10 -3.02 -1.54
CA ASP A 39 -3.39 -3.48 -2.89
C ASP A 39 -4.72 -4.24 -3.00
N SER A 40 -5.65 -3.99 -2.10
CA SER A 40 -6.94 -4.67 -2.08
C SER A 40 -8.12 -3.73 -1.92
N ILE A 41 -9.22 -4.10 -2.56
CA ILE A 41 -10.57 -3.57 -2.33
C ILE A 41 -11.33 -4.64 -1.56
N GLU A 42 -11.91 -4.29 -0.42
CA GLU A 42 -12.74 -5.18 0.38
C GLU A 42 -14.20 -4.76 0.24
N LEU A 43 -15.02 -5.68 -0.25
CA LEU A 43 -16.46 -5.51 -0.43
C LEU A 43 -17.16 -6.16 0.75
N PHE A 44 -17.79 -5.37 1.59
CA PHE A 44 -18.61 -5.89 2.68
C PHE A 44 -19.97 -6.33 2.13
N LEU A 45 -20.36 -7.55 2.47
CA LEU A 45 -21.58 -8.15 1.99
C LEU A 45 -22.72 -7.93 2.97
N LEU A 46 -23.92 -7.78 2.45
CA LEU A 46 -25.14 -7.80 3.25
C LEU A 46 -25.31 -9.18 3.95
N ASP A 47 -25.95 -9.19 5.11
CA ASP A 47 -26.17 -10.41 5.90
C ASP A 47 -26.99 -11.48 5.16
N ASP A 48 -27.83 -11.07 4.22
CA ASP A 48 -28.67 -11.92 3.39
C ASP A 48 -28.01 -12.38 2.07
N THR A 49 -26.78 -11.93 1.81
CA THR A 49 -26.02 -12.32 0.61
C THR A 49 -25.63 -13.79 0.70
N THR A 50 -26.06 -14.57 -0.29
CA THR A 50 -25.76 -16.00 -0.36
C THR A 50 -24.33 -16.25 -0.81
N GLN A 51 -23.80 -17.45 -0.48
CA GLN A 51 -22.48 -17.88 -0.96
C GLN A 51 -22.41 -17.88 -2.49
N GLU A 52 -23.50 -18.26 -3.17
CA GLU A 52 -23.58 -18.29 -4.62
C GLU A 52 -23.44 -16.89 -5.25
N GLN A 53 -24.05 -15.86 -4.64
CA GLN A 53 -23.87 -14.48 -5.05
C GLN A 53 -22.43 -13.98 -4.81
N ALA A 54 -21.83 -14.37 -3.69
CA ALA A 54 -20.43 -14.05 -3.42
C ALA A 54 -19.49 -14.70 -4.45
N ASP A 55 -19.75 -15.93 -4.84
CA ASP A 55 -18.97 -16.66 -5.86
C ASP A 55 -19.13 -16.03 -7.25
N GLU A 56 -20.31 -15.52 -7.60
CA GLU A 56 -20.54 -14.75 -8.82
C GLU A 56 -19.72 -13.45 -8.83
N ILE A 57 -19.71 -12.70 -7.72
CA ILE A 57 -18.90 -11.49 -7.57
C ILE A 57 -17.41 -11.81 -7.74
N ILE A 58 -16.92 -12.88 -7.12
CA ILE A 58 -15.54 -13.33 -7.23
C ILE A 58 -15.19 -13.69 -8.67
N ALA A 59 -16.06 -14.43 -9.35
CA ALA A 59 -15.86 -14.85 -10.73
C ALA A 59 -15.78 -13.64 -11.68
N ASP A 60 -16.69 -12.68 -11.54
CA ASP A 60 -16.67 -11.45 -12.34
C ASP A 60 -15.44 -10.59 -12.02
N ALA A 61 -15.14 -10.38 -10.73
CA ALA A 61 -13.97 -9.60 -10.30
C ALA A 61 -12.66 -10.13 -10.89
N LYS A 62 -12.49 -11.45 -10.95
CA LYS A 62 -11.28 -12.08 -11.55
C LYS A 62 -11.14 -11.83 -13.06
N THR A 63 -12.22 -11.47 -13.74
CA THR A 63 -12.16 -11.11 -15.19
C THR A 63 -11.75 -9.67 -15.42
N GLN A 64 -11.79 -8.82 -14.39
CA GLN A 64 -11.51 -7.41 -14.52
C GLN A 64 -10.01 -7.14 -14.68
N PRO A 65 -9.63 -6.18 -15.55
CA PRO A 65 -8.24 -5.84 -15.76
C PRO A 65 -7.65 -5.18 -14.52
N GLY A 66 -6.48 -5.63 -14.07
CA GLY A 66 -5.79 -5.11 -12.89
C GLY A 66 -6.10 -5.88 -11.60
N VAL A 67 -6.91 -6.93 -11.67
CA VAL A 67 -7.15 -7.87 -10.57
C VAL A 67 -6.13 -9.00 -10.64
N SER A 68 -5.47 -9.28 -9.53
CA SER A 68 -4.56 -10.42 -9.38
C SER A 68 -5.23 -11.62 -8.76
N ASP A 69 -6.16 -11.41 -7.83
CA ASP A 69 -6.95 -12.45 -7.20
C ASP A 69 -8.24 -11.86 -6.58
N ALA A 70 -9.22 -12.70 -6.31
CA ALA A 70 -10.40 -12.36 -5.54
C ALA A 70 -10.86 -13.58 -4.76
N PHE A 71 -11.21 -13.41 -3.48
CA PHE A 71 -11.62 -14.50 -2.61
C PHE A 71 -12.61 -14.04 -1.55
N TYR A 72 -13.39 -14.99 -1.07
CA TYR A 72 -14.32 -14.79 0.03
C TYR A 72 -13.58 -14.79 1.37
N LYS A 73 -13.95 -13.88 2.26
CA LYS A 73 -13.47 -13.80 3.65
C LYS A 73 -14.70 -13.88 4.56
N SER A 74 -14.78 -14.92 5.36
CA SER A 74 -15.86 -15.05 6.33
C SER A 74 -15.68 -14.04 7.48
N LYS A 75 -16.76 -13.74 8.18
CA LYS A 75 -16.70 -12.91 9.39
C LYS A 75 -15.85 -13.55 10.49
N GLU A 76 -15.73 -14.87 10.51
CA GLU A 76 -14.88 -15.63 11.42
C GLU A 76 -13.39 -15.40 11.08
N ASP A 77 -13.03 -15.48 9.78
CA ASP A 77 -11.68 -15.20 9.30
C ASP A 77 -11.31 -13.73 9.55
N ALA A 78 -12.23 -12.81 9.28
CA ALA A 78 -12.05 -11.39 9.55
C ALA A 78 -11.79 -11.12 11.05
N MET A 79 -12.52 -11.79 11.94
CA MET A 79 -12.30 -11.68 13.38
C MET A 79 -10.96 -12.27 13.80
N ALA A 80 -10.55 -13.40 13.24
CA ALA A 80 -9.26 -14.01 13.51
C ALA A 80 -8.11 -13.10 13.10
N GLU A 81 -8.18 -12.51 11.90
CA GLU A 81 -7.22 -11.53 11.40
C GLU A 81 -7.17 -10.28 12.29
N PHE A 82 -8.33 -9.80 12.74
CA PHE A 82 -8.42 -8.64 13.61
C PHE A 82 -7.79 -8.89 14.98
N LYS A 83 -8.01 -10.09 15.57
CA LYS A 83 -7.35 -10.51 16.81
C LYS A 83 -5.83 -10.58 16.66
N ASP A 84 -5.35 -11.13 15.54
CA ASP A 84 -3.91 -11.24 15.27
C ASP A 84 -3.26 -9.85 15.17
N ARG A 85 -3.92 -8.89 14.51
CA ARG A 85 -3.45 -7.49 14.44
C ARG A 85 -3.39 -6.79 15.80
N TRP A 86 -4.27 -7.16 16.73
CA TRP A 86 -4.28 -6.63 18.09
C TRP A 86 -3.21 -7.28 18.99
N GLY A 87 -2.56 -8.35 18.53
CA GLY A 87 -1.50 -9.05 19.25
C GLY A 87 -1.93 -9.45 20.64
N ASP A 88 -1.15 -9.06 21.64
CA ASP A 88 -1.41 -9.38 23.06
C ASP A 88 -2.77 -8.87 23.59
N ASN A 89 -3.39 -7.90 22.92
CA ASN A 89 -4.70 -7.37 23.29
C ASN A 89 -5.87 -8.07 22.56
N GLY A 90 -5.61 -9.01 21.66
CA GLY A 90 -6.63 -9.70 20.87
C GLY A 90 -7.67 -10.45 21.72
N TYR A 91 -7.31 -10.87 22.93
CA TYR A 91 -8.23 -11.53 23.88
C TYR A 91 -9.41 -10.63 24.30
N LEU A 92 -9.28 -9.30 24.22
CA LEU A 92 -10.36 -8.38 24.55
C LEU A 92 -11.57 -8.56 23.63
N LEU A 93 -11.32 -9.02 22.40
CA LEU A 93 -12.37 -9.30 21.41
C LEU A 93 -13.18 -10.57 21.75
N ASP A 94 -12.66 -11.44 22.61
CA ASP A 94 -13.38 -12.63 23.10
C ASP A 94 -14.54 -12.28 24.05
N SER A 95 -14.55 -11.06 24.57
CA SER A 95 -15.63 -10.56 25.41
C SER A 95 -16.88 -10.13 24.60
N LEU A 96 -16.78 -10.04 23.28
CA LEU A 96 -17.91 -9.74 22.40
C LEU A 96 -18.83 -10.95 22.35
N LYS A 97 -20.13 -10.72 22.59
CA LYS A 97 -21.16 -11.79 22.56
C LYS A 97 -21.38 -12.34 21.17
N ASP A 98 -21.33 -11.46 20.17
CA ASP A 98 -21.54 -11.78 18.76
C ASP A 98 -20.41 -11.15 17.93
N ASN A 99 -20.09 -11.75 16.80
CA ASN A 99 -19.14 -11.19 15.85
C ASN A 99 -19.81 -10.06 15.05
N PRO A 100 -19.38 -8.79 15.25
CA PRO A 100 -19.97 -7.64 14.56
C PRO A 100 -19.43 -7.44 13.13
N LEU A 101 -18.47 -8.26 12.70
CA LEU A 101 -17.86 -8.10 11.38
C LEU A 101 -18.76 -8.76 10.31
N PRO A 102 -18.92 -8.14 9.14
CA PRO A 102 -19.63 -8.73 8.02
C PRO A 102 -18.76 -9.76 7.30
N ASN A 103 -19.38 -10.60 6.48
CA ASN A 103 -18.66 -11.34 5.45
C ASN A 103 -18.20 -10.36 4.37
N SER A 104 -17.10 -10.67 3.70
CA SER A 104 -16.57 -9.82 2.65
C SER A 104 -15.99 -10.59 1.47
N VAL A 105 -15.88 -9.93 0.33
CA VAL A 105 -15.09 -10.35 -0.81
C VAL A 105 -13.88 -9.43 -0.90
N VAL A 106 -12.69 -10.01 -0.86
CA VAL A 106 -11.42 -9.27 -0.99
C VAL A 106 -10.93 -9.41 -2.42
N ILE A 107 -10.76 -8.29 -3.10
CA ILE A 107 -10.22 -8.21 -4.46
C ILE A 107 -8.80 -7.67 -4.38
N LYS A 108 -7.80 -8.47 -4.74
CA LYS A 108 -6.40 -8.06 -4.82
C LYS A 108 -6.09 -7.42 -6.16
N ILE A 109 -5.41 -6.28 -6.13
CA ILE A 109 -5.11 -5.46 -7.29
C ILE A 109 -3.60 -5.49 -7.55
N ASN A 110 -3.20 -5.70 -8.79
CA ASN A 110 -1.81 -5.58 -9.23
C ASN A 110 -1.51 -4.24 -9.94
N ASP A 111 -2.56 -3.47 -10.25
CA ASP A 111 -2.47 -2.18 -10.93
C ASP A 111 -3.35 -1.14 -10.21
N LEU A 112 -2.72 -0.33 -9.36
CA LEU A 112 -3.41 0.70 -8.59
C LEU A 112 -4.04 1.80 -9.47
N GLU A 113 -3.58 1.99 -10.71
CA GLU A 113 -4.18 2.97 -11.62
C GLU A 113 -5.60 2.57 -12.04
N LYS A 114 -5.89 1.27 -12.01
CA LYS A 114 -7.22 0.71 -12.32
C LYS A 114 -8.13 0.57 -11.11
N ALA A 115 -7.61 0.77 -9.92
CA ALA A 115 -8.33 0.55 -8.68
C ALA A 115 -9.63 1.37 -8.57
N ASP A 116 -9.65 2.60 -9.11
CA ASP A 116 -10.85 3.43 -9.11
C ASP A 116 -11.95 2.89 -9.99
N ALA A 117 -11.58 2.43 -11.18
CA ALA A 117 -12.54 1.82 -12.11
C ALA A 117 -13.08 0.50 -11.52
N LEU A 118 -12.23 -0.26 -10.84
CA LEU A 118 -12.61 -1.49 -10.14
C LEU A 118 -13.55 -1.20 -8.96
N ALA A 119 -13.27 -0.18 -8.16
CA ALA A 119 -14.14 0.22 -7.05
C ALA A 119 -15.51 0.69 -7.57
N ALA A 120 -15.54 1.51 -8.62
CA ALA A 120 -16.79 1.94 -9.26
C ALA A 120 -17.57 0.77 -9.88
N HIS A 121 -16.87 -0.22 -10.46
CA HIS A 121 -17.52 -1.43 -10.97
C HIS A 121 -18.11 -2.26 -9.81
N ALA A 122 -17.38 -2.38 -8.70
CA ALA A 122 -17.81 -3.12 -7.53
C ALA A 122 -19.06 -2.54 -6.85
N GLU A 123 -19.31 -1.23 -6.96
CA GLU A 123 -20.56 -0.59 -6.50
C GLU A 123 -21.81 -1.12 -7.25
N SER A 124 -21.63 -1.70 -8.42
CA SER A 124 -22.73 -2.25 -9.22
C SER A 124 -23.16 -3.65 -8.80
N TYR A 125 -22.37 -4.33 -7.95
CA TYR A 125 -22.70 -5.69 -7.50
C TYR A 125 -23.88 -5.71 -6.55
N SER A 126 -24.82 -6.61 -6.80
CA SER A 126 -25.93 -6.88 -5.89
C SER A 126 -25.42 -7.64 -4.65
N GLY A 127 -25.87 -7.25 -3.46
CA GLY A 127 -25.45 -7.89 -2.20
C GLY A 127 -24.22 -7.27 -1.54
N VAL A 128 -23.66 -6.21 -2.10
CA VAL A 128 -22.60 -5.40 -1.47
C VAL A 128 -23.22 -4.28 -0.67
N GLU A 129 -22.87 -4.16 0.60
CA GLU A 129 -23.34 -3.11 1.51
C GLU A 129 -22.43 -1.90 1.47
N ASP A 130 -21.10 -2.12 1.53
CA ASP A 130 -20.09 -1.07 1.56
C ASP A 130 -18.79 -1.54 0.92
N ILE A 131 -17.98 -0.58 0.49
CA ILE A 131 -16.71 -0.83 -0.17
C ILE A 131 -15.61 -0.11 0.59
N LYS A 132 -14.67 -0.88 1.11
CA LYS A 132 -13.49 -0.36 1.76
C LYS A 132 -12.32 -0.30 0.80
N TYR A 133 -11.96 0.91 0.39
CA TYR A 133 -10.81 1.17 -0.44
C TYR A 133 -10.00 2.35 0.10
N TYR A 134 -8.74 2.12 0.42
CA TYR A 134 -7.85 3.13 1.02
C TYR A 134 -7.18 4.06 -0.01
N LYS A 135 -7.87 4.37 -1.11
CA LYS A 135 -7.36 5.21 -2.19
C LYS A 135 -6.67 6.49 -1.71
N SER A 136 -7.36 7.26 -0.87
CA SER A 136 -6.84 8.58 -0.44
C SER A 136 -5.52 8.46 0.34
N THR A 137 -5.34 7.36 1.06
CA THR A 137 -4.12 7.07 1.82
C THR A 137 -3.00 6.63 0.89
N VAL A 138 -3.29 5.70 -0.02
CA VAL A 138 -2.33 5.22 -1.02
C VAL A 138 -1.86 6.35 -1.93
N ASP A 139 -2.78 7.17 -2.46
CA ASP A 139 -2.44 8.32 -3.31
C ASP A 139 -1.56 9.35 -2.61
N LYS A 140 -1.84 9.65 -1.34
CA LYS A 140 -1.01 10.56 -0.54
C LYS A 140 0.39 10.00 -0.32
N LEU A 141 0.48 8.70 0.02
CA LEU A 141 1.76 8.02 0.22
C LEU A 141 2.57 7.95 -1.07
N LEU A 142 1.95 7.60 -2.20
CA LEU A 142 2.61 7.57 -3.50
C LEU A 142 3.09 8.95 -3.94
N LYS A 143 2.28 10.01 -3.73
CA LYS A 143 2.70 11.39 -4.01
C LYS A 143 3.88 11.82 -3.14
N LEU A 144 3.85 11.52 -1.84
CA LEU A 144 4.93 11.83 -0.93
C LEU A 144 6.21 11.11 -1.33
N THR A 145 6.14 9.81 -1.62
CA THR A 145 7.27 9.01 -2.09
C THR A 145 7.88 9.58 -3.37
N ARG A 146 7.04 9.93 -4.36
CA ARG A 146 7.49 10.54 -5.62
C ARG A 146 8.16 11.90 -5.37
N LEU A 147 7.63 12.73 -4.47
CA LEU A 147 8.22 14.02 -4.13
C LEU A 147 9.62 13.84 -3.51
N ILE A 148 9.76 12.88 -2.60
CA ILE A 148 11.05 12.57 -1.96
C ILE A 148 12.04 12.02 -2.99
N GLN A 149 11.63 11.14 -3.90
CA GLN A 149 12.48 10.62 -4.98
C GLN A 149 12.98 11.72 -5.90
N ILE A 150 12.10 12.63 -6.35
CA ILE A 150 12.46 13.76 -7.19
C ILE A 150 13.44 14.67 -6.45
N GLY A 151 13.19 14.99 -5.18
CA GLY A 151 14.07 15.78 -4.34
C GLY A 151 15.46 15.17 -4.21
N ALA A 152 15.53 13.85 -3.96
CA ALA A 152 16.80 13.13 -3.86
C ALA A 152 17.58 13.15 -5.18
N ILE A 153 16.92 12.98 -6.32
CA ILE A 153 17.55 13.05 -7.65
C ILE A 153 18.11 14.46 -7.92
N ILE A 154 17.38 15.51 -7.57
CA ILE A 154 17.83 16.90 -7.74
C ILE A 154 19.07 17.15 -6.87
N ILE A 155 19.05 16.72 -5.62
CA ILE A 155 20.18 16.85 -4.70
C ILE A 155 21.42 16.10 -5.25
N MET A 156 21.24 14.87 -5.73
CA MET A 156 22.34 14.10 -6.33
C MET A 156 22.91 14.78 -7.56
N ALA A 157 22.08 15.29 -8.45
CA ALA A 157 22.53 16.02 -9.64
C ALA A 157 23.31 17.29 -9.27
N PHE A 158 22.80 18.04 -8.29
CA PHE A 158 23.48 19.23 -7.77
C PHE A 158 24.85 18.88 -7.18
N LEU A 159 24.95 17.85 -6.36
CA LEU A 159 26.19 17.38 -5.76
C LEU A 159 27.20 16.92 -6.82
N LEU A 160 26.75 16.24 -7.88
CA LEU A 160 27.62 15.87 -9.00
C LEU A 160 28.17 17.07 -9.73
N ILE A 161 27.36 18.10 -9.97
CA ILE A 161 27.84 19.37 -10.60
C ILE A 161 28.88 20.04 -9.73
N VAL A 162 28.62 20.14 -8.42
CA VAL A 162 29.60 20.71 -7.48
C VAL A 162 30.89 19.88 -7.47
N CYS A 163 30.82 18.58 -7.53
CA CYS A 163 31.98 17.69 -7.61
C CYS A 163 32.83 17.98 -8.85
N ILE A 164 32.21 18.17 -10.01
CA ILE A 164 32.91 18.48 -11.26
C ILE A 164 33.59 19.86 -11.21
N ILE A 165 33.00 20.83 -10.50
CA ILE A 165 33.57 22.18 -10.38
C ILE A 165 34.74 22.20 -9.40
N VAL A 166 34.72 21.36 -8.36
CA VAL A 166 35.77 21.34 -7.30
C VAL A 166 36.97 20.50 -7.68
N VAL A 167 36.83 19.54 -8.58
CA VAL A 167 37.91 18.70 -9.12
C VAL A 167 38.57 19.39 -10.32
#